data_cbac38481245609b7684231cf2c86a15
#
_entry.id   cbac38481245609b7684231cf2c86a15
#
_cell.length_a   1.000
_cell.length_b   1.000
_cell.length_c   1.000
_cell.angle_alpha   90.00
_cell.angle_beta   90.00
_cell.angle_gamma   90.00
#
_symmetry.space_group_name_H-M   'P 1'
#
loop_
_entity.id
_entity.type
_entity.pdbx_description
1 polymer ?
#
loop_
_entity_poly.entity_id
_entity_poly.type
_entity_poly.pdbx_seq_one_letter_code
_entity_poly.pdbx_strand_id
1 'polypeptide(L)'
;MKALSERLPAYTGFAAVLSGAGLPIYIYAPKYYADTYGVSLTALGALLFGLRLFDVVQDPILGWISERLTDAKKLIITLTAFVLALSMIGLFAIAPPISPIWWFGLTVTGLFTAFSFLSINFYAQGVSKAGKDPKGHVRLAAWRESGALLGVCVAAVIPTALIGIAADPFAAFAYGFAAVTLIAAFFMWPEWKERVSNEPSQIGEIIRDSTARKLLILALVNATPLAVSSTLFLFYVESKLGAAGWEGPLLVLFFLAAAVSSPIWSALARRYGEKPVLITAMILAVASFGYTLTLSPGDVIPFAVICVLSGATIGADLTLLPAMFAKRMAVISPNGGQGFGLWNLVNKFTLAFAAVVLLPLLERSGFVAGSTDLPPEAITTLTMLYALVPSLLKLLAISLLIATKLED
;
A
#
# COMPACT_ATOMS: atom_id res chain seq x y z
N MET A 1 10.69 21.76 17.33
CA MET A 1 11.01 21.68 15.88
C MET A 1 12.32 20.95 15.57
N LYS A 2 13.44 21.15 16.31
CA LYS A 2 14.71 20.42 16.06
C LYS A 2 14.59 18.88 16.15
N ALA A 3 13.87 18.35 17.14
CA ALA A 3 13.76 16.89 17.34
C ALA A 3 12.99 16.14 16.23
N LEU A 4 12.09 16.80 15.50
CA LEU A 4 11.35 16.20 14.38
C LEU A 4 12.17 16.13 13.10
N SER A 5 13.17 17.02 12.91
CA SER A 5 14.01 17.03 11.71
C SER A 5 15.12 15.97 11.75
N GLU A 6 15.51 15.53 12.94
CA GLU A 6 16.52 14.50 13.12
C GLU A 6 15.93 13.13 12.79
N ARG A 7 16.54 12.39 11.84
CA ARG A 7 16.24 11.01 11.45
C ARG A 7 14.99 10.77 10.59
N LEU A 8 14.37 11.81 10.00
CA LEU A 8 13.32 11.57 8.97
C LEU A 8 13.79 10.66 7.81
N PRO A 9 15.07 10.70 7.37
CA PRO A 9 15.58 9.73 6.39
C PRO A 9 15.46 8.26 6.84
N ALA A 10 15.55 7.96 8.15
CA ALA A 10 15.36 6.60 8.65
C ALA A 10 13.92 6.12 8.44
N TYR A 11 12.94 7.02 8.62
CA TYR A 11 11.53 6.72 8.30
C TYR A 11 11.34 6.46 6.81
N THR A 12 11.99 7.22 5.93
CA THR A 12 11.96 7.00 4.48
C THR A 12 12.54 5.64 4.11
N GLY A 13 13.72 5.29 4.63
CA GLY A 13 14.36 4.01 4.35
C GLY A 13 13.54 2.82 4.86
N PHE A 14 12.99 2.92 6.06
CA PHE A 14 12.17 1.85 6.63
C PHE A 14 10.84 1.68 5.87
N ALA A 15 10.21 2.79 5.47
CA ALA A 15 9.02 2.77 4.63
C ALA A 15 9.29 2.14 3.26
N ALA A 16 10.45 2.45 2.65
CA ALA A 16 10.85 1.88 1.37
C ALA A 16 10.97 0.35 1.43
N VAL A 17 11.57 -0.18 2.50
CA VAL A 17 11.67 -1.62 2.73
C VAL A 17 10.30 -2.25 2.89
N LEU A 18 9.43 -1.69 3.74
CA LEU A 18 8.10 -2.25 3.96
C LEU A 18 7.30 -2.32 2.66
N SER A 19 7.24 -1.21 1.93
CA SER A 19 6.45 -1.17 0.68
C SER A 19 7.10 -1.93 -0.47
N GLY A 20 8.43 -2.03 -0.48
CA GLY A 20 9.18 -2.83 -1.45
C GLY A 20 8.95 -4.33 -1.34
N ALA A 21 8.42 -4.82 -0.22
CA ALA A 21 8.05 -6.23 -0.08
C ALA A 21 6.83 -6.64 -0.92
N GLY A 22 5.92 -5.70 -1.21
CA GLY A 22 4.63 -6.00 -1.82
C GLY A 22 4.69 -6.57 -3.23
N LEU A 23 5.31 -5.85 -4.16
CA LEU A 23 5.38 -6.27 -5.57
C LEU A 23 6.04 -7.65 -5.79
N PRO A 24 7.17 -7.98 -5.14
CA PRO A 24 7.76 -9.30 -5.28
C PRO A 24 6.81 -10.43 -4.89
N ILE A 25 6.02 -10.24 -3.85
CA ILE A 25 5.08 -11.24 -3.36
C ILE A 25 3.93 -11.47 -4.36
N TYR A 26 3.37 -10.40 -4.93
CA TYR A 26 2.16 -10.51 -5.75
C TYR A 26 2.41 -10.73 -7.23
N ILE A 27 3.53 -10.25 -7.77
CA ILE A 27 3.83 -10.31 -9.20
C ILE A 27 4.87 -11.38 -9.48
N TYR A 28 6.01 -11.34 -8.79
CA TYR A 28 7.14 -12.20 -9.14
C TYR A 28 7.05 -13.59 -8.52
N ALA A 29 6.63 -13.73 -7.26
CA ALA A 29 6.65 -15.01 -6.58
C ALA A 29 5.71 -16.05 -7.18
N PRO A 30 4.45 -15.75 -7.58
CA PRO A 30 3.60 -16.72 -8.24
C PRO A 30 4.19 -17.23 -9.55
N LYS A 31 4.72 -16.32 -10.38
CA LYS A 31 5.37 -16.69 -11.63
C LYS A 31 6.62 -17.53 -11.39
N TYR A 32 7.48 -17.14 -10.46
CA TYR A 32 8.68 -17.88 -10.09
C TYR A 32 8.38 -19.32 -9.64
N TYR A 33 7.35 -19.50 -8.78
CA TYR A 33 6.97 -20.85 -8.33
C TYR A 33 6.27 -21.68 -9.41
N ALA A 34 5.52 -21.06 -10.31
CA ALA A 34 4.94 -21.75 -11.45
C ALA A 34 6.03 -22.21 -12.43
N ASP A 35 6.96 -21.33 -12.80
CA ASP A 35 7.99 -21.59 -13.80
C ASP A 35 9.07 -22.55 -13.25
N THR A 36 9.48 -22.40 -11.98
CA THR A 36 10.60 -23.14 -11.40
C THR A 36 10.18 -24.49 -10.78
N TYR A 37 9.03 -24.53 -10.13
CA TYR A 37 8.56 -25.68 -9.36
C TYR A 37 7.30 -26.35 -9.92
N GLY A 38 6.73 -25.84 -11.03
CA GLY A 38 5.54 -26.39 -11.65
C GLY A 38 4.26 -26.26 -10.83
N VAL A 39 4.19 -25.29 -9.88
CA VAL A 39 3.01 -25.08 -9.05
C VAL A 39 1.92 -24.41 -9.87
N SER A 40 0.68 -24.92 -9.78
CA SER A 40 -0.46 -24.34 -10.49
C SER A 40 -0.68 -22.87 -10.09
N LEU A 41 -0.82 -21.97 -11.07
CA LEU A 41 -1.14 -20.57 -10.84
C LEU A 41 -2.49 -20.41 -10.12
N THR A 42 -3.46 -21.29 -10.40
CA THR A 42 -4.75 -21.30 -9.70
C THR A 42 -4.57 -21.59 -8.20
N ALA A 43 -3.72 -22.58 -7.87
CA ALA A 43 -3.44 -22.92 -6.47
C ALA A 43 -2.69 -21.78 -5.75
N LEU A 44 -1.70 -21.16 -6.40
CA LEU A 44 -0.99 -20.00 -5.86
C LEU A 44 -1.92 -18.80 -5.65
N GLY A 45 -2.77 -18.53 -6.62
CA GLY A 45 -3.78 -17.46 -6.54
C GLY A 45 -4.78 -17.68 -5.40
N ALA A 46 -5.32 -18.90 -5.27
CA ALA A 46 -6.24 -19.26 -4.19
C ALA A 46 -5.58 -19.13 -2.81
N LEU A 47 -4.33 -19.58 -2.70
CA LEU A 47 -3.55 -19.45 -1.46
C LEU A 47 -3.28 -17.98 -1.09
N LEU A 48 -2.83 -17.15 -2.05
CA LEU A 48 -2.63 -15.72 -1.84
C LEU A 48 -3.93 -15.01 -1.42
N PHE A 49 -5.05 -15.36 -2.04
CA PHE A 49 -6.35 -14.82 -1.66
C PHE A 49 -6.74 -15.21 -0.22
N GLY A 50 -6.59 -16.49 0.15
CA GLY A 50 -6.82 -16.95 1.51
C GLY A 50 -5.94 -16.27 2.55
N LEU A 51 -4.64 -16.12 2.25
CA LEU A 51 -3.70 -15.40 3.10
C LEU A 51 -4.04 -13.90 3.22
N ARG A 52 -4.60 -13.29 2.17
CA ARG A 52 -5.07 -11.91 2.22
C ARG A 52 -6.26 -11.74 3.14
N LEU A 53 -7.21 -12.68 3.13
CA LEU A 53 -8.34 -12.67 4.07
C LEU A 53 -7.86 -12.85 5.52
N PHE A 54 -6.91 -13.77 5.74
CA PHE A 54 -6.28 -13.94 7.04
C PHE A 54 -5.59 -12.65 7.51
N ASP A 55 -4.88 -11.96 6.63
CA ASP A 55 -4.17 -10.71 6.88
C ASP A 55 -5.13 -9.58 7.33
N VAL A 56 -6.31 -9.50 6.75
CA VAL A 56 -7.36 -8.54 7.17
C VAL A 56 -7.79 -8.78 8.62
N VAL A 57 -7.93 -10.04 9.03
CA VAL A 57 -8.38 -10.41 10.39
C VAL A 57 -7.26 -10.24 11.42
N GLN A 58 -6.01 -10.52 11.06
CA GLN A 58 -4.89 -10.46 12.01
C GLN A 58 -4.50 -9.03 12.41
N ASP A 59 -4.72 -8.01 11.57
CA ASP A 59 -4.23 -6.65 11.80
C ASP A 59 -4.73 -6.00 13.11
N PRO A 60 -6.03 -6.09 13.48
CA PRO A 60 -6.49 -5.61 14.79
C PRO A 60 -5.84 -6.35 15.96
N ILE A 61 -5.57 -7.64 15.81
CA ILE A 61 -4.91 -8.47 16.83
C ILE A 61 -3.44 -8.03 16.99
N LEU A 62 -2.75 -7.83 15.87
CA LEU A 62 -1.37 -7.34 15.87
C LEU A 62 -1.27 -5.92 16.44
N GLY A 63 -2.27 -5.06 16.19
CA GLY A 63 -2.38 -3.74 16.80
C GLY A 63 -2.52 -3.82 18.34
N TRP A 64 -3.36 -4.73 18.81
CA TRP A 64 -3.53 -4.99 20.24
C TRP A 64 -2.26 -5.55 20.90
N ILE A 65 -1.58 -6.50 20.23
CA ILE A 65 -0.28 -7.03 20.69
C ILE A 65 0.74 -5.90 20.75
N SER A 66 0.85 -5.09 19.70
CA SER A 66 1.79 -3.96 19.61
C SER A 66 1.70 -3.02 20.79
N GLU A 67 0.49 -2.73 21.28
CA GLU A 67 0.29 -1.86 22.43
C GLU A 67 0.59 -2.51 23.78
N ARG A 68 0.62 -3.83 23.85
CA ARG A 68 0.97 -4.58 25.08
C ARG A 68 2.47 -4.83 25.25
N LEU A 69 3.23 -4.70 24.16
CA LEU A 69 4.69 -4.79 24.21
C LEU A 69 5.26 -3.51 24.82
N THR A 70 5.82 -3.63 26.01
CA THR A 70 6.48 -2.53 26.74
C THR A 70 8.00 -2.58 26.55
N ASP A 71 8.69 -3.23 27.46
CA ASP A 71 10.14 -3.24 27.56
C ASP A 71 10.82 -4.02 26.41
N ALA A 72 10.14 -4.98 25.85
CA ALA A 72 10.64 -5.82 24.76
C ALA A 72 10.32 -5.26 23.34
N LYS A 73 9.68 -4.09 23.22
CA LYS A 73 9.20 -3.56 21.94
C LYS A 73 10.30 -3.48 20.87
N LYS A 74 11.45 -2.90 21.23
CA LYS A 74 12.61 -2.78 20.30
C LYS A 74 13.10 -4.14 19.84
N LEU A 75 13.23 -5.09 20.74
CA LEU A 75 13.70 -6.44 20.44
C LEU A 75 12.70 -7.16 19.53
N ILE A 76 11.40 -7.10 19.83
CA ILE A 76 10.36 -7.79 19.04
C ILE A 76 10.25 -7.19 17.64
N ILE A 77 10.32 -5.86 17.49
CA ILE A 77 10.35 -5.21 16.17
C ILE A 77 11.58 -5.67 15.37
N THR A 78 12.73 -5.76 16.00
CA THR A 78 13.95 -6.23 15.33
C THR A 78 13.85 -7.69 14.93
N LEU A 79 13.36 -8.56 15.81
CA LEU A 79 13.10 -9.97 15.48
C LEU A 79 12.08 -10.10 14.35
N THR A 80 11.06 -9.27 14.32
CA THR A 80 10.08 -9.24 13.23
C THR A 80 10.71 -8.78 11.91
N ALA A 81 11.64 -7.82 11.95
CA ALA A 81 12.42 -7.44 10.75
C ALA A 81 13.31 -8.59 10.24
N PHE A 82 13.89 -9.38 11.16
CA PHE A 82 14.58 -10.63 10.78
C PHE A 82 13.62 -11.64 10.16
N VAL A 83 12.41 -11.81 10.70
CA VAL A 83 11.39 -12.70 10.08
C VAL A 83 11.04 -12.22 8.68
N LEU A 84 10.86 -10.91 8.47
CA LEU A 84 10.61 -10.34 7.13
C LEU A 84 11.76 -10.67 6.16
N ALA A 85 13.00 -10.46 6.59
CA ALA A 85 14.19 -10.73 5.79
C ALA A 85 14.35 -12.22 5.48
N LEU A 86 14.23 -13.09 6.48
CA LEU A 86 14.35 -14.53 6.32
C LEU A 86 13.24 -15.13 5.46
N SER A 87 12.01 -14.60 5.59
CA SER A 87 10.88 -15.04 4.76
C SER A 87 11.08 -14.68 3.28
N MET A 88 11.69 -13.52 2.98
CA MET A 88 12.04 -13.14 1.60
C MET A 88 13.15 -14.04 1.04
N ILE A 89 14.17 -14.34 1.84
CA ILE A 89 15.22 -15.30 1.46
C ILE A 89 14.61 -16.69 1.24
N GLY A 90 13.74 -17.14 2.15
CA GLY A 90 13.05 -18.42 2.03
C GLY A 90 12.20 -18.52 0.76
N LEU A 91 11.56 -17.41 0.37
CA LEU A 91 10.68 -17.37 -0.79
C LEU A 91 11.46 -17.52 -2.12
N PHE A 92 12.62 -16.87 -2.26
CA PHE A 92 13.31 -16.78 -3.55
C PHE A 92 14.71 -17.40 -3.59
N ALA A 93 15.39 -17.62 -2.46
CA ALA A 93 16.78 -18.07 -2.43
C ALA A 93 16.96 -19.46 -1.84
N ILE A 94 15.93 -20.06 -1.24
CA ILE A 94 15.99 -21.40 -0.66
C ILE A 94 15.08 -22.32 -1.45
N ALA A 95 15.66 -23.41 -1.98
CA ALA A 95 14.86 -24.48 -2.58
C ALA A 95 13.88 -25.06 -1.53
N PRO A 96 12.61 -25.25 -1.86
CA PRO A 96 11.60 -25.71 -0.91
C PRO A 96 11.99 -27.05 -0.25
N PRO A 97 12.19 -27.11 1.09
CA PRO A 97 12.50 -28.36 1.79
C PRO A 97 11.28 -29.26 1.99
N ILE A 98 10.08 -28.72 1.71
CA ILE A 98 8.78 -29.39 1.73
C ILE A 98 8.08 -29.16 0.39
N SER A 99 6.84 -29.63 0.23
CA SER A 99 6.06 -29.34 -0.98
C SER A 99 6.08 -27.84 -1.33
N PRO A 100 6.39 -27.45 -2.59
CA PRO A 100 6.56 -26.04 -2.98
C PRO A 100 5.39 -25.14 -2.62
N ILE A 101 4.15 -25.63 -2.72
CA ILE A 101 2.96 -24.86 -2.36
C ILE A 101 2.88 -24.54 -0.86
N TRP A 102 3.26 -25.50 0.00
CA TRP A 102 3.29 -25.28 1.45
C TRP A 102 4.45 -24.38 1.88
N TRP A 103 5.59 -24.51 1.22
CA TRP A 103 6.74 -23.63 1.45
C TRP A 103 6.42 -22.18 1.05
N PHE A 104 5.79 -22.00 -0.12
CA PHE A 104 5.28 -20.71 -0.55
C PHE A 104 4.30 -20.12 0.49
N GLY A 105 3.32 -20.92 0.93
CA GLY A 105 2.36 -20.49 1.93
C GLY A 105 3.01 -20.06 3.25
N LEU A 106 3.99 -20.82 3.74
CA LEU A 106 4.72 -20.53 4.97
C LEU A 106 5.52 -19.23 4.86
N THR A 107 6.30 -19.05 3.80
CA THR A 107 7.15 -17.88 3.59
C THR A 107 6.32 -16.61 3.37
N VAL A 108 5.24 -16.69 2.58
CA VAL A 108 4.32 -15.55 2.37
C VAL A 108 3.55 -15.21 3.65
N THR A 109 3.15 -16.20 4.45
CA THR A 109 2.53 -15.92 5.77
C THR A 109 3.50 -15.17 6.68
N GLY A 110 4.76 -15.60 6.72
CA GLY A 110 5.81 -14.90 7.46
C GLY A 110 6.00 -13.45 6.99
N LEU A 111 6.04 -13.24 5.67
CA LEU A 111 6.12 -11.90 5.06
C LEU A 111 4.93 -11.02 5.43
N PHE A 112 3.69 -11.52 5.29
CA PHE A 112 2.49 -10.73 5.58
C PHE A 112 2.40 -10.39 7.06
N THR A 113 2.61 -11.37 7.95
CA THR A 113 2.54 -11.14 9.40
C THR A 113 3.63 -10.16 9.85
N ALA A 114 4.87 -10.34 9.38
CA ALA A 114 5.95 -9.42 9.70
C ALA A 114 5.71 -8.02 9.14
N PHE A 115 5.27 -7.91 7.88
CA PHE A 115 4.91 -6.63 7.27
C PHE A 115 3.81 -5.92 8.07
N SER A 116 2.73 -6.61 8.41
CA SER A 116 1.60 -6.04 9.16
C SER A 116 2.04 -5.54 10.53
N PHE A 117 2.77 -6.36 11.27
CA PHE A 117 3.24 -5.97 12.60
C PHE A 117 4.21 -4.78 12.53
N LEU A 118 5.17 -4.80 11.61
CA LEU A 118 6.12 -3.71 11.42
C LEU A 118 5.41 -2.42 10.97
N SER A 119 4.47 -2.50 10.03
CA SER A 119 3.74 -1.34 9.54
C SER A 119 2.89 -0.69 10.63
N ILE A 120 2.15 -1.47 11.42
CA ILE A 120 1.34 -0.96 12.54
C ILE A 120 2.23 -0.23 13.55
N ASN A 121 3.36 -0.84 13.96
CA ASN A 121 4.30 -0.22 14.89
C ASN A 121 4.95 1.03 14.31
N PHE A 122 5.26 1.02 13.02
CA PHE A 122 5.87 2.14 12.32
C PHE A 122 4.95 3.36 12.25
N TYR A 123 3.67 3.15 11.92
CA TYR A 123 2.68 4.22 11.94
C TYR A 123 2.40 4.72 13.37
N ALA A 124 2.28 3.81 14.33
CA ALA A 124 2.11 4.14 15.73
C ALA A 124 3.31 4.95 16.27
N GLN A 125 4.55 4.58 15.90
CA GLN A 125 5.74 5.35 16.24
C GLN A 125 5.70 6.75 15.64
N GLY A 126 5.13 6.92 14.44
CA GLY A 126 4.89 8.22 13.82
C GLY A 126 3.97 9.10 14.65
N VAL A 127 2.90 8.55 15.25
CA VAL A 127 2.03 9.27 16.17
C VAL A 127 2.82 9.78 17.37
N SER A 128 3.58 8.89 18.01
CA SER A 128 4.42 9.22 19.16
C SER A 128 5.49 10.27 18.82
N LYS A 129 6.11 10.19 17.63
CA LYS A 129 7.16 11.11 17.17
C LYS A 129 6.62 12.52 16.94
N ALA A 130 5.49 12.65 16.25
CA ALA A 130 4.88 13.93 15.95
C ALA A 130 4.12 14.52 17.15
N GLY A 131 3.60 13.65 18.04
CA GLY A 131 2.88 14.07 19.24
C GLY A 131 1.72 15.00 18.93
N LYS A 132 1.66 16.17 19.55
CA LYS A 132 0.62 17.18 19.34
C LYS A 132 0.93 18.20 18.23
N ASP A 133 2.01 18.02 17.47
CA ASP A 133 2.35 18.93 16.36
C ASP A 133 1.61 18.52 15.06
N PRO A 134 0.56 19.25 14.64
CA PRO A 134 -0.20 18.90 13.44
C PRO A 134 0.66 18.94 12.17
N LYS A 135 1.54 19.94 12.05
CA LYS A 135 2.45 20.08 10.89
C LYS A 135 3.52 18.99 10.88
N GLY A 136 3.88 18.47 12.06
CA GLY A 136 4.77 17.34 12.24
C GLY A 136 4.21 16.06 11.65
N HIS A 137 2.93 15.76 11.87
CA HIS A 137 2.26 14.58 11.29
C HIS A 137 2.29 14.60 9.75
N VAL A 138 1.94 15.74 9.14
CA VAL A 138 1.95 15.88 7.68
C VAL A 138 3.37 15.76 7.11
N ARG A 139 4.37 16.37 7.79
CA ARG A 139 5.76 16.28 7.37
C ARG A 139 6.29 14.85 7.44
N LEU A 140 6.04 14.15 8.55
CA LEU A 140 6.48 12.77 8.74
C LEU A 140 5.80 11.83 7.73
N ALA A 141 4.50 12.02 7.47
CA ALA A 141 3.76 11.28 6.47
C ALA A 141 4.38 11.44 5.08
N ALA A 142 4.74 12.67 4.67
CA ALA A 142 5.37 12.91 3.36
C ALA A 142 6.70 12.15 3.21
N TRP A 143 7.57 12.18 4.21
CA TRP A 143 8.84 11.45 4.18
C TRP A 143 8.62 9.93 4.12
N ARG A 144 7.68 9.44 4.89
CA ARG A 144 7.31 8.03 4.92
C ARG A 144 6.73 7.57 3.57
N GLU A 145 5.72 8.28 3.05
CA GLU A 145 5.05 7.89 1.81
C GLU A 145 5.95 8.03 0.58
N SER A 146 6.79 9.08 0.52
CA SER A 146 7.81 9.18 -0.54
C SER A 146 8.77 7.99 -0.52
N GLY A 147 9.22 7.58 0.67
CA GLY A 147 10.05 6.39 0.82
C GLY A 147 9.32 5.11 0.41
N ALA A 148 8.09 4.94 0.85
CA ALA A 148 7.25 3.79 0.50
C ALA A 148 7.09 3.65 -1.02
N LEU A 149 6.72 4.73 -1.70
CA LEU A 149 6.51 4.74 -3.14
C LEU A 149 7.81 4.51 -3.93
N LEU A 150 8.92 5.11 -3.49
CA LEU A 150 10.24 4.81 -4.08
C LEU A 150 10.62 3.35 -3.88
N GLY A 151 10.34 2.76 -2.71
CA GLY A 151 10.58 1.35 -2.44
C GLY A 151 9.80 0.43 -3.38
N VAL A 152 8.54 0.75 -3.67
CA VAL A 152 7.73 0.05 -4.67
C VAL A 152 8.39 0.11 -6.06
N CYS A 153 8.81 1.31 -6.50
CA CYS A 153 9.48 1.48 -7.80
C CYS A 153 10.77 0.66 -7.90
N VAL A 154 11.59 0.71 -6.86
CA VAL A 154 12.86 -0.04 -6.80
C VAL A 154 12.60 -1.55 -6.85
N ALA A 155 11.64 -2.04 -6.07
CA ALA A 155 11.28 -3.45 -6.04
C ALA A 155 10.65 -3.94 -7.35
N ALA A 156 10.00 -3.07 -8.11
CA ALA A 156 9.46 -3.39 -9.43
C ALA A 156 10.56 -3.61 -10.49
N VAL A 157 11.68 -2.91 -10.36
CA VAL A 157 12.73 -2.89 -11.39
C VAL A 157 13.87 -3.87 -11.09
N ILE A 158 14.29 -3.98 -9.83
CA ILE A 158 15.52 -4.72 -9.47
C ILE A 158 15.50 -6.18 -9.93
N PRO A 159 14.45 -6.99 -9.71
CA PRO A 159 14.48 -8.39 -10.14
C PRO A 159 14.76 -8.57 -11.62
N THR A 160 14.15 -7.73 -12.46
CA THR A 160 14.36 -7.76 -13.92
C THR A 160 15.71 -7.17 -14.34
N ALA A 161 16.18 -6.13 -13.66
CA ALA A 161 17.48 -5.51 -13.92
C ALA A 161 18.67 -6.45 -13.58
N LEU A 162 18.45 -7.40 -12.68
CA LEU A 162 19.47 -8.41 -12.33
C LEU A 162 19.56 -9.57 -13.34
N ILE A 163 18.62 -9.68 -14.27
CA ILE A 163 18.67 -10.70 -15.34
C ILE A 163 19.90 -10.43 -16.22
N GLY A 164 20.74 -11.46 -16.40
CA GLY A 164 22.00 -11.35 -17.15
C GLY A 164 23.18 -10.76 -16.35
N ILE A 165 22.96 -10.29 -15.11
CA ILE A 165 24.00 -9.78 -14.21
C ILE A 165 24.29 -10.80 -13.10
N ALA A 166 23.26 -11.34 -12.46
CA ALA A 166 23.38 -12.33 -11.40
C ALA A 166 23.07 -13.74 -11.92
N ALA A 167 23.75 -14.74 -11.37
CA ALA A 167 23.50 -16.15 -11.71
C ALA A 167 22.06 -16.57 -11.35
N ASP A 168 21.56 -16.06 -10.20
CA ASP A 168 20.16 -16.18 -9.79
C ASP A 168 19.63 -14.79 -9.40
N PRO A 169 18.90 -14.12 -10.31
CA PRO A 169 18.39 -12.77 -10.10
C PRO A 169 17.45 -12.66 -8.89
N PHE A 170 16.58 -13.66 -8.66
CA PHE A 170 15.63 -13.65 -7.56
C PHE A 170 16.29 -13.89 -6.21
N ALA A 171 17.26 -14.81 -6.14
CA ALA A 171 18.04 -14.99 -4.93
C ALA A 171 18.89 -13.75 -4.59
N ALA A 172 19.53 -13.14 -5.59
CA ALA A 172 20.29 -11.90 -5.41
C ALA A 172 19.39 -10.76 -4.90
N PHE A 173 18.19 -10.62 -5.47
CA PHE A 173 17.18 -9.68 -4.97
C PHE A 173 16.81 -9.95 -3.51
N ALA A 174 16.54 -11.22 -3.13
CA ALA A 174 16.14 -11.59 -1.79
C ALA A 174 17.23 -11.28 -0.74
N TYR A 175 18.50 -11.59 -1.05
CA TYR A 175 19.61 -11.21 -0.18
C TYR A 175 19.79 -9.70 -0.08
N GLY A 176 19.69 -8.97 -1.19
CA GLY A 176 19.75 -7.52 -1.22
C GLY A 176 18.62 -6.90 -0.39
N PHE A 177 17.39 -7.38 -0.56
CA PHE A 177 16.24 -6.96 0.24
C PHE A 177 16.45 -7.21 1.74
N ALA A 178 16.94 -8.40 2.10
CA ALA A 178 17.24 -8.75 3.50
C ALA A 178 18.29 -7.81 4.10
N ALA A 179 19.38 -7.55 3.38
CA ALA A 179 20.43 -6.63 3.82
C ALA A 179 19.88 -5.21 4.05
N VAL A 180 19.13 -4.68 3.08
CA VAL A 180 18.51 -3.34 3.20
C VAL A 180 17.50 -3.30 4.35
N THR A 181 16.73 -4.39 4.57
CA THR A 181 15.79 -4.52 5.70
C THR A 181 16.51 -4.38 7.03
N LEU A 182 17.61 -5.09 7.22
CA LEU A 182 18.38 -5.05 8.46
C LEU A 182 19.07 -3.70 8.68
N ILE A 183 19.60 -3.10 7.61
CA ILE A 183 20.17 -1.75 7.65
C ILE A 183 19.09 -0.72 8.04
N ALA A 184 17.91 -0.77 7.42
CA ALA A 184 16.81 0.13 7.75
C ALA A 184 16.33 -0.06 9.20
N ALA A 185 16.22 -1.30 9.68
CA ALA A 185 15.90 -1.61 11.05
C ALA A 185 16.94 -1.06 12.04
N PHE A 186 18.23 -1.15 11.71
CA PHE A 186 19.32 -0.59 12.50
C PHE A 186 19.21 0.95 12.61
N PHE A 187 18.97 1.65 11.50
CA PHE A 187 18.80 3.10 11.52
C PHE A 187 17.53 3.54 12.27
N MET A 188 16.48 2.73 12.24
CA MET A 188 15.24 2.97 12.98
C MET A 188 15.32 2.60 14.48
N TRP A 189 16.30 1.79 14.89
CA TRP A 189 16.42 1.31 16.28
C TRP A 189 16.31 2.40 17.35
N PRO A 190 16.97 3.57 17.24
CA PRO A 190 16.86 4.63 18.24
C PRO A 190 15.51 5.35 18.26
N GLU A 191 14.72 5.20 17.18
CA GLU A 191 13.41 5.84 17.04
C GLU A 191 12.29 5.05 17.77
N TRP A 192 12.49 3.74 17.96
CA TRP A 192 11.53 2.93 18.70
C TRP A 192 11.51 3.33 20.18
N LYS A 193 10.54 4.18 20.51
CA LYS A 193 10.32 4.63 21.89
C LYS A 193 9.37 3.67 22.61
N GLU A 194 9.49 3.67 23.94
CA GLU A 194 8.52 3.07 24.83
C GLU A 194 7.15 3.76 24.69
N ARG A 195 6.14 3.17 25.33
CA ARG A 195 4.77 3.70 25.27
C ARG A 195 4.70 5.17 25.69
N VAL A 196 3.77 5.89 25.06
CA VAL A 196 3.38 7.25 25.47
C VAL A 196 2.40 7.22 26.64
N SER A 197 1.60 6.16 26.74
CA SER A 197 0.61 5.94 27.81
C SER A 197 0.74 4.52 28.35
N ASN A 198 0.61 4.36 29.67
CA ASN A 198 0.61 3.06 30.35
C ASN A 198 -0.68 2.26 30.12
N GLU A 199 -1.76 2.93 29.71
CA GLU A 199 -3.03 2.28 29.41
C GLU A 199 -3.09 1.94 27.91
N PRO A 200 -3.33 0.65 27.53
CA PRO A 200 -3.56 0.31 26.16
C PRO A 200 -4.87 0.92 25.68
N SER A 201 -4.88 1.41 24.45
CA SER A 201 -6.08 1.93 23.79
C SER A 201 -7.14 0.84 23.68
N GLN A 202 -8.41 1.23 23.72
CA GLN A 202 -9.51 0.30 23.46
C GLN A 202 -10.09 0.57 22.06
N ILE A 203 -10.20 -0.47 21.23
CA ILE A 203 -10.81 -0.37 19.88
C ILE A 203 -12.21 0.27 19.99
N GLY A 204 -12.98 -0.06 21.04
CA GLY A 204 -14.30 0.50 21.28
C GLY A 204 -14.28 2.03 21.44
N GLU A 205 -13.28 2.60 22.07
CA GLU A 205 -13.12 4.05 22.20
C GLU A 205 -12.82 4.72 20.86
N ILE A 206 -11.95 4.12 20.06
CA ILE A 206 -11.62 4.61 18.71
C ILE A 206 -12.86 4.60 17.80
N ILE A 207 -13.65 3.52 17.83
CA ILE A 207 -14.88 3.41 17.04
C ILE A 207 -15.99 4.33 17.55
N ARG A 208 -16.07 4.59 18.85
CA ARG A 208 -17.03 5.54 19.44
C ARG A 208 -16.67 6.98 19.15
N ASP A 209 -15.38 7.30 18.97
CA ASP A 209 -14.94 8.63 18.59
C ASP A 209 -15.46 9.04 17.23
N SER A 210 -16.25 10.12 17.17
CA SER A 210 -16.92 10.57 15.96
C SER A 210 -15.94 10.90 14.84
N THR A 211 -14.84 11.58 15.17
CA THR A 211 -13.85 12.02 14.17
C THR A 211 -13.04 10.84 13.64
N ALA A 212 -12.57 9.95 14.52
CA ALA A 212 -11.83 8.75 14.11
C ALA A 212 -12.69 7.84 13.22
N ARG A 213 -13.96 7.62 13.58
CA ARG A 213 -14.90 6.82 12.78
C ARG A 213 -15.14 7.43 11.40
N LYS A 214 -15.34 8.75 11.32
CA LYS A 214 -15.51 9.46 10.03
C LYS A 214 -14.26 9.33 9.16
N LEU A 215 -13.06 9.45 9.76
CA LEU A 215 -11.80 9.27 9.02
C LEU A 215 -11.60 7.83 8.55
N LEU A 216 -11.99 6.81 9.33
CA LEU A 216 -11.96 5.40 8.90
C LEU A 216 -12.95 5.13 7.76
N ILE A 217 -14.17 5.66 7.83
CA ILE A 217 -15.15 5.55 6.74
C ILE A 217 -14.65 6.28 5.49
N LEU A 218 -14.09 7.47 5.66
CA LEU A 218 -13.49 8.23 4.55
C LEU A 218 -12.31 7.46 3.94
N ALA A 219 -11.46 6.84 4.77
CA ALA A 219 -10.36 5.99 4.29
C ALA A 219 -10.88 4.80 3.49
N LEU A 220 -11.94 4.12 3.97
CA LEU A 220 -12.59 3.02 3.25
C LEU A 220 -13.07 3.45 1.87
N VAL A 221 -13.86 4.53 1.80
CA VAL A 221 -14.43 5.02 0.54
C VAL A 221 -13.34 5.56 -0.38
N ASN A 222 -12.33 6.26 0.15
CA ASN A 222 -11.25 6.85 -0.63
C ASN A 222 -10.21 5.85 -1.12
N ALA A 223 -10.00 4.73 -0.41
CA ALA A 223 -9.11 3.66 -0.85
C ALA A 223 -9.76 2.76 -1.92
N THR A 224 -11.09 2.68 -1.96
CA THR A 224 -11.82 1.82 -2.90
C THR A 224 -11.55 2.16 -4.38
N PRO A 225 -11.52 3.43 -4.84
CA PRO A 225 -11.12 3.79 -6.21
C PRO A 225 -9.77 3.20 -6.63
N LEU A 226 -8.77 3.33 -5.78
CA LEU A 226 -7.44 2.78 -6.04
C LEU A 226 -7.46 1.24 -6.09
N ALA A 227 -8.21 0.60 -5.19
CA ALA A 227 -8.36 -0.86 -5.17
C ALA A 227 -9.02 -1.37 -6.46
N VAL A 228 -10.08 -0.69 -6.94
CA VAL A 228 -10.77 -1.01 -8.20
C VAL A 228 -9.83 -0.87 -9.39
N SER A 229 -9.17 0.27 -9.54
CA SER A 229 -8.26 0.50 -10.67
C SER A 229 -7.04 -0.42 -10.62
N SER A 230 -6.47 -0.69 -9.44
CA SER A 230 -5.34 -1.62 -9.31
C SER A 230 -5.71 -3.05 -9.71
N THR A 231 -6.92 -3.51 -9.37
CA THR A 231 -7.40 -4.85 -9.71
C THR A 231 -7.55 -5.04 -11.24
N LEU A 232 -7.97 -3.99 -11.93
CA LEU A 232 -8.29 -4.04 -13.37
C LEU A 232 -7.19 -3.47 -14.26
N PHE A 233 -6.13 -2.89 -13.70
CA PHE A 233 -5.09 -2.18 -14.43
C PHE A 233 -4.46 -3.00 -15.55
N LEU A 234 -4.03 -4.23 -15.25
CA LEU A 234 -3.37 -5.09 -16.24
C LEU A 234 -4.31 -5.40 -17.39
N PHE A 235 -5.55 -5.77 -17.10
CA PHE A 235 -6.56 -6.05 -18.13
C PHE A 235 -6.85 -4.82 -19.00
N TYR A 236 -6.89 -3.63 -18.39
CA TYR A 236 -7.13 -2.40 -19.13
C TYR A 236 -5.96 -2.08 -20.09
N VAL A 237 -4.71 -2.21 -19.62
CA VAL A 237 -3.52 -1.96 -20.44
C VAL A 237 -3.40 -2.99 -21.57
N GLU A 238 -3.57 -4.27 -21.27
CA GLU A 238 -3.45 -5.34 -22.26
C GLU A 238 -4.61 -5.34 -23.27
N SER A 239 -5.85 -5.38 -22.76
CA SER A 239 -7.01 -5.67 -23.61
C SER A 239 -7.69 -4.41 -24.17
N LYS A 240 -7.73 -3.28 -23.43
CA LYS A 240 -8.36 -2.04 -23.92
C LYS A 240 -7.37 -1.19 -24.71
N LEU A 241 -6.13 -1.01 -24.21
CA LEU A 241 -5.12 -0.21 -24.91
C LEU A 241 -4.32 -1.03 -25.93
N GLY A 242 -4.33 -2.36 -25.86
CA GLY A 242 -3.51 -3.21 -26.72
C GLY A 242 -2.00 -3.01 -26.46
N ALA A 243 -1.61 -2.65 -25.26
CA ALA A 243 -0.27 -2.21 -24.90
C ALA A 243 0.45 -3.21 -23.98
N ALA A 244 0.38 -4.50 -24.35
CA ALA A 244 1.09 -5.55 -23.62
C ALA A 244 2.60 -5.25 -23.50
N GLY A 245 3.15 -5.42 -22.28
CA GLY A 245 4.54 -5.08 -21.96
C GLY A 245 4.76 -3.65 -21.45
N TRP A 246 3.74 -2.77 -21.51
CA TRP A 246 3.81 -1.41 -20.94
C TRP A 246 3.33 -1.32 -19.49
N GLU A 247 2.80 -2.40 -18.91
CA GLU A 247 2.21 -2.44 -17.56
C GLU A 247 3.23 -2.00 -16.51
N GLY A 248 4.42 -2.58 -16.55
CA GLY A 248 5.51 -2.26 -15.62
C GLY A 248 5.95 -0.80 -15.70
N PRO A 249 6.36 -0.30 -16.89
CA PRO A 249 6.73 1.10 -17.07
C PRO A 249 5.65 2.10 -16.64
N LEU A 250 4.37 1.83 -16.93
CA LEU A 250 3.25 2.69 -16.53
C LEU A 250 3.02 2.71 -15.03
N LEU A 251 3.14 1.56 -14.35
CA LEU A 251 3.08 1.49 -12.89
C LEU A 251 4.23 2.24 -12.23
N VAL A 252 5.45 2.09 -12.74
CA VAL A 252 6.62 2.83 -12.22
C VAL A 252 6.40 4.33 -12.38
N LEU A 253 5.91 4.77 -13.54
CA LEU A 253 5.61 6.18 -13.81
C LEU A 253 4.56 6.73 -12.83
N PHE A 254 3.48 5.98 -12.58
CA PHE A 254 2.45 6.32 -11.60
C PHE A 254 3.00 6.45 -10.18
N PHE A 255 3.74 5.45 -9.69
CA PHE A 255 4.28 5.48 -8.34
C PHE A 255 5.39 6.51 -8.16
N LEU A 256 6.21 6.74 -9.18
CA LEU A 256 7.24 7.77 -9.15
C LEU A 256 6.62 9.18 -9.08
N ALA A 257 5.58 9.44 -9.87
CA ALA A 257 4.83 10.69 -9.80
C ALA A 257 4.20 10.91 -8.41
N ALA A 258 3.65 9.85 -7.80
CA ALA A 258 3.14 9.90 -6.43
C ALA A 258 4.24 10.21 -5.40
N ALA A 259 5.41 9.57 -5.53
CA ALA A 259 6.56 9.79 -4.63
C ALA A 259 7.05 11.25 -4.68
N VAL A 260 7.19 11.80 -5.88
CA VAL A 260 7.65 13.18 -6.10
C VAL A 260 6.63 14.21 -5.63
N SER A 261 5.34 13.93 -5.81
CA SER A 261 4.26 14.86 -5.44
C SER A 261 3.95 14.89 -3.94
N SER A 262 4.21 13.81 -3.18
CA SER A 262 3.91 13.73 -1.74
C SER A 262 4.51 14.88 -0.91
N PRO A 263 5.80 15.27 -1.07
CA PRO A 263 6.35 16.43 -0.38
C PRO A 263 5.68 17.75 -0.78
N ILE A 264 5.26 17.89 -2.04
CA ILE A 264 4.58 19.08 -2.57
C ILE A 264 3.22 19.22 -1.89
N TRP A 265 2.40 18.16 -1.86
CA TRP A 265 1.11 18.15 -1.18
C TRP A 265 1.25 18.41 0.32
N SER A 266 2.28 17.83 0.96
CA SER A 266 2.62 18.11 2.35
C SER A 266 2.94 19.60 2.58
N ALA A 267 3.71 20.24 1.69
CA ALA A 267 4.03 21.66 1.80
C ALA A 267 2.78 22.53 1.64
N LEU A 268 1.92 22.24 0.67
CA LEU A 268 0.65 22.91 0.46
C LEU A 268 -0.29 22.76 1.66
N ALA A 269 -0.41 21.54 2.21
CA ALA A 269 -1.26 21.26 3.37
C ALA A 269 -0.80 22.01 4.63
N ARG A 270 0.50 22.17 4.84
CA ARG A 270 1.01 22.99 5.95
C ARG A 270 0.68 24.48 5.81
N ARG A 271 0.45 24.96 4.59
CA ARG A 271 0.14 26.37 4.30
C ARG A 271 -1.36 26.64 4.26
N TYR A 272 -2.13 25.77 3.64
CA TYR A 272 -3.54 25.99 3.33
C TYR A 272 -4.50 25.07 4.11
N GLY A 273 -3.96 24.16 4.94
CA GLY A 273 -4.73 23.14 5.65
C GLY A 273 -4.86 21.83 4.87
N GLU A 274 -5.01 20.73 5.61
CA GLU A 274 -5.03 19.38 5.05
C GLU A 274 -6.30 19.11 4.22
N LYS A 275 -7.46 19.49 4.75
CA LYS A 275 -8.77 19.23 4.13
C LYS A 275 -8.93 19.89 2.75
N PRO A 276 -8.72 21.23 2.57
CA PRO A 276 -8.90 21.87 1.26
C PRO A 276 -7.89 21.35 0.23
N VAL A 277 -6.64 21.08 0.65
CA VAL A 277 -5.62 20.54 -0.25
C VAL A 277 -5.97 19.13 -0.69
N LEU A 278 -6.45 18.28 0.22
CA LEU A 278 -6.90 16.93 -0.13
C LEU A 278 -8.09 16.95 -1.10
N ILE A 279 -9.09 17.82 -0.86
CA ILE A 279 -10.22 17.99 -1.79
C ILE A 279 -9.74 18.42 -3.18
N THR A 280 -8.82 19.37 -3.26
CA THR A 280 -8.23 19.81 -4.54
C THR A 280 -7.56 18.67 -5.28
N ALA A 281 -6.74 17.87 -4.59
CA ALA A 281 -6.09 16.71 -5.17
C ALA A 281 -7.12 15.66 -5.66
N MET A 282 -8.16 15.39 -4.89
CA MET A 282 -9.22 14.45 -5.26
C MET A 282 -10.01 14.92 -6.49
N ILE A 283 -10.29 16.22 -6.63
CA ILE A 283 -10.94 16.80 -7.82
C ILE A 283 -10.03 16.64 -9.05
N LEU A 284 -8.74 16.94 -8.91
CA LEU A 284 -7.77 16.74 -9.98
C LEU A 284 -7.62 15.25 -10.38
N ALA A 285 -7.73 14.34 -9.39
CA ALA A 285 -7.76 12.90 -9.65
C ALA A 285 -8.96 12.50 -10.52
N VAL A 286 -10.16 12.96 -10.20
CA VAL A 286 -11.37 12.70 -11.00
C VAL A 286 -11.23 13.27 -12.40
N ALA A 287 -10.74 14.49 -12.55
CA ALA A 287 -10.57 15.15 -13.84
C ALA A 287 -9.54 14.41 -14.72
N SER A 288 -8.38 14.05 -14.16
CA SER A 288 -7.33 13.36 -14.91
C SER A 288 -7.70 11.91 -15.25
N PHE A 289 -8.24 11.18 -14.28
CA PHE A 289 -8.57 9.77 -14.45
C PHE A 289 -9.83 9.55 -15.30
N GLY A 290 -10.79 10.47 -15.22
CA GLY A 290 -12.00 10.44 -16.05
C GLY A 290 -11.71 10.48 -17.56
N TYR A 291 -10.59 11.09 -17.96
CA TYR A 291 -10.15 11.10 -19.36
C TYR A 291 -9.84 9.68 -19.90
N THR A 292 -9.58 8.72 -19.02
CA THR A 292 -9.40 7.30 -19.36
C THR A 292 -10.59 6.70 -20.12
N LEU A 293 -11.80 7.25 -19.93
CA LEU A 293 -13.01 6.83 -20.65
C LEU A 293 -12.95 7.07 -22.16
N THR A 294 -12.15 8.03 -22.60
CA THR A 294 -12.06 8.46 -24.01
C THR A 294 -10.95 7.75 -24.80
N LEU A 295 -10.11 6.95 -24.13
CA LEU A 295 -8.97 6.31 -24.75
C LEU A 295 -9.37 5.18 -25.68
N SER A 296 -8.61 5.06 -26.76
CA SER A 296 -8.71 4.05 -27.80
C SER A 296 -7.51 3.10 -27.78
N PRO A 297 -7.59 1.93 -28.44
CA PRO A 297 -6.42 1.08 -28.64
C PRO A 297 -5.25 1.85 -29.26
N GLY A 298 -4.03 1.69 -28.69
CA GLY A 298 -2.83 2.40 -29.11
C GLY A 298 -2.54 3.70 -28.35
N ASP A 299 -3.47 4.24 -27.55
CA ASP A 299 -3.30 5.49 -26.80
C ASP A 299 -2.40 5.34 -25.55
N VAL A 300 -1.21 4.75 -25.73
CA VAL A 300 -0.26 4.50 -24.61
C VAL A 300 0.29 5.80 -24.05
N ILE A 301 0.65 6.77 -24.92
CA ILE A 301 1.22 8.05 -24.47
C ILE A 301 0.19 8.90 -23.72
N PRO A 302 -1.05 9.11 -24.21
CA PRO A 302 -2.11 9.75 -23.40
C PRO A 302 -2.34 9.05 -22.07
N PHE A 303 -2.33 7.73 -22.05
CA PHE A 303 -2.49 6.98 -20.79
C PHE A 303 -1.28 7.15 -19.86
N ALA A 304 -0.06 7.24 -20.37
CA ALA A 304 1.13 7.55 -19.55
C ALA A 304 1.00 8.94 -18.89
N VAL A 305 0.46 9.94 -19.60
CA VAL A 305 0.16 11.26 -19.01
C VAL A 305 -0.87 11.13 -17.88
N ILE A 306 -1.93 10.32 -18.10
CA ILE A 306 -2.92 10.06 -17.04
C ILE A 306 -2.26 9.37 -15.84
N CYS A 307 -1.36 8.42 -16.04
CA CYS A 307 -0.59 7.78 -14.96
C CYS A 307 0.22 8.79 -14.15
N VAL A 308 0.87 9.77 -14.81
CA VAL A 308 1.60 10.84 -14.10
C VAL A 308 0.65 11.73 -13.30
N LEU A 309 -0.43 12.19 -13.91
CA LEU A 309 -1.37 13.10 -13.26
C LEU A 309 -2.12 12.42 -12.11
N SER A 310 -2.66 11.21 -12.33
CA SER A 310 -3.34 10.43 -11.30
C SER A 310 -2.39 9.96 -10.21
N GLY A 311 -1.16 9.56 -10.57
CA GLY A 311 -0.10 9.25 -9.62
C GLY A 311 0.24 10.46 -8.74
N ALA A 312 0.40 11.64 -9.34
CA ALA A 312 0.65 12.86 -8.59
C ALA A 312 -0.47 13.18 -7.57
N THR A 313 -1.73 12.92 -7.92
CA THR A 313 -2.85 13.18 -7.01
C THR A 313 -2.98 12.13 -5.90
N ILE A 314 -2.68 10.85 -6.18
CA ILE A 314 -2.71 9.81 -5.15
C ILE A 314 -1.66 10.06 -4.05
N GLY A 315 -0.56 10.76 -4.36
CA GLY A 315 0.41 11.20 -3.38
C GLY A 315 -0.19 12.04 -2.25
N ALA A 316 -1.21 12.85 -2.55
CA ALA A 316 -1.96 13.58 -1.52
C ALA A 316 -2.80 12.65 -0.64
N ASP A 317 -3.54 11.72 -1.23
CA ASP A 317 -4.38 10.76 -0.48
C ASP A 317 -3.55 9.94 0.51
N LEU A 318 -2.44 9.37 0.02
CA LEU A 318 -1.55 8.52 0.83
C LEU A 318 -0.80 9.30 1.92
N THR A 319 -0.58 10.61 1.71
CA THR A 319 0.13 11.45 2.67
C THR A 319 -0.82 12.10 3.69
N LEU A 320 -1.88 12.75 3.21
CA LEU A 320 -2.70 13.63 4.05
C LEU A 320 -3.72 12.88 4.88
N LEU A 321 -4.40 11.88 4.31
CA LEU A 321 -5.44 11.17 5.02
C LEU A 321 -4.91 10.35 6.21
N PRO A 322 -3.80 9.57 6.09
CA PRO A 322 -3.15 8.96 7.23
C PRO A 322 -2.59 9.96 8.26
N ALA A 323 -2.14 11.14 7.80
CA ALA A 323 -1.66 12.19 8.70
C ALA A 323 -2.81 12.77 9.56
N MET A 324 -3.98 13.01 8.95
CA MET A 324 -5.18 13.45 9.67
C MET A 324 -5.64 12.41 10.70
N PHE A 325 -5.59 11.12 10.34
CA PHE A 325 -5.90 10.03 11.26
C PHE A 325 -4.86 9.94 12.39
N ALA A 326 -3.57 10.05 12.08
CA ALA A 326 -2.49 10.05 13.07
C ALA A 326 -2.61 11.21 14.07
N LYS A 327 -2.99 12.40 13.59
CA LYS A 327 -3.27 13.58 14.42
C LYS A 327 -4.40 13.29 15.43
N ARG A 328 -5.48 12.64 14.99
CA ARG A 328 -6.58 12.25 15.89
C ARG A 328 -6.14 11.17 16.88
N MET A 329 -5.39 10.17 16.44
CA MET A 329 -4.83 9.13 17.32
C MET A 329 -3.93 9.72 18.39
N ALA A 330 -3.15 10.75 18.10
CA ALA A 330 -2.31 11.43 19.09
C ALA A 330 -3.12 12.00 20.29
N VAL A 331 -4.42 12.25 20.08
CA VAL A 331 -5.32 12.77 21.12
C VAL A 331 -6.02 11.65 21.89
N ILE A 332 -6.63 10.67 21.16
CA ILE A 332 -7.53 9.67 21.77
C ILE A 332 -6.85 8.32 22.03
N SER A 333 -5.77 8.02 21.34
CA SER A 333 -5.04 6.74 21.39
C SER A 333 -3.55 6.98 21.15
N PRO A 334 -2.83 7.63 22.09
CA PRO A 334 -1.45 8.07 21.87
C PRO A 334 -0.46 6.95 21.52
N ASN A 335 -0.76 5.70 21.94
CA ASN A 335 0.03 4.53 21.56
C ASN A 335 -0.15 4.13 20.09
N GLY A 336 -1.31 4.43 19.48
CA GLY A 336 -1.59 4.34 18.06
C GLY A 336 -1.71 2.94 17.44
N GLY A 337 -1.31 1.89 18.16
CA GLY A 337 -1.23 0.52 17.61
C GLY A 337 -2.59 -0.02 17.17
N GLN A 338 -3.60 0.05 18.04
CA GLN A 338 -4.96 -0.41 17.70
C GLN A 338 -5.61 0.46 16.62
N GLY A 339 -5.37 1.78 16.64
CA GLY A 339 -5.86 2.69 15.60
C GLY A 339 -5.31 2.32 14.23
N PHE A 340 -4.00 2.09 14.12
CA PHE A 340 -3.40 1.71 12.83
C PHE A 340 -3.64 0.24 12.46
N GLY A 341 -3.95 -0.63 13.42
CA GLY A 341 -4.51 -1.96 13.13
C GLY A 341 -5.85 -1.86 12.40
N LEU A 342 -6.77 -0.98 12.87
CA LEU A 342 -8.04 -0.70 12.18
C LEU A 342 -7.82 -0.01 10.82
N TRP A 343 -6.86 0.90 10.73
CA TRP A 343 -6.49 1.57 9.47
C TRP A 343 -6.02 0.56 8.40
N ASN A 344 -5.13 -0.35 8.78
CA ASN A 344 -4.66 -1.39 7.88
C ASN A 344 -5.78 -2.35 7.47
N LEU A 345 -6.63 -2.76 8.41
CA LEU A 345 -7.82 -3.56 8.12
C LEU A 345 -8.67 -2.90 7.04
N VAL A 346 -9.00 -1.61 7.19
CA VAL A 346 -9.80 -0.86 6.22
C VAL A 346 -9.16 -0.86 4.83
N ASN A 347 -7.86 -0.54 4.74
CA ASN A 347 -7.16 -0.47 3.46
C ASN A 347 -7.03 -1.85 2.77
N LYS A 348 -6.75 -2.90 3.54
CA LYS A 348 -6.64 -4.26 2.98
C LYS A 348 -8.00 -4.84 2.59
N PHE A 349 -9.05 -4.53 3.37
CA PHE A 349 -10.41 -4.94 3.06
C PHE A 349 -10.87 -4.42 1.70
N THR A 350 -10.56 -3.15 1.36
CA THR A 350 -10.94 -2.59 0.05
C THR A 350 -10.34 -3.34 -1.12
N LEU A 351 -9.07 -3.74 -1.02
CA LEU A 351 -8.38 -4.51 -2.06
C LEU A 351 -8.98 -5.91 -2.24
N ALA A 352 -9.25 -6.61 -1.13
CA ALA A 352 -9.87 -7.94 -1.17
C ALA A 352 -11.29 -7.88 -1.73
N PHE A 353 -12.09 -6.90 -1.26
CA PHE A 353 -13.46 -6.71 -1.70
C PHE A 353 -13.56 -6.33 -3.18
N ALA A 354 -12.68 -5.45 -3.66
CA ALA A 354 -12.64 -5.05 -5.06
C ALA A 354 -12.45 -6.27 -5.98
N ALA A 355 -11.48 -7.14 -5.68
CA ALA A 355 -11.22 -8.32 -6.49
C ALA A 355 -12.43 -9.29 -6.52
N VAL A 356 -13.03 -9.55 -5.36
CA VAL A 356 -14.17 -10.49 -5.25
C VAL A 356 -15.42 -10.00 -6.01
N VAL A 357 -15.60 -8.66 -6.08
CA VAL A 357 -16.76 -8.09 -6.77
C VAL A 357 -16.51 -7.89 -8.26
N LEU A 358 -15.34 -7.35 -8.61
CA LEU A 358 -15.08 -6.90 -9.97
C LEU A 358 -14.76 -8.04 -10.95
N LEU A 359 -14.00 -9.04 -10.52
CA LEU A 359 -13.59 -10.11 -11.42
C LEU A 359 -14.80 -10.96 -11.90
N PRO A 360 -15.76 -11.36 -11.05
CA PRO A 360 -16.96 -12.04 -11.53
C PRO A 360 -17.86 -11.15 -12.41
N LEU A 361 -17.91 -9.83 -12.14
CA LEU A 361 -18.67 -8.92 -12.99
C LEU A 361 -18.06 -8.81 -14.38
N LEU A 362 -16.73 -8.77 -14.46
CA LEU A 362 -16.00 -8.73 -15.71
C LEU A 362 -16.16 -10.05 -16.49
N GLU A 363 -16.04 -11.20 -15.82
CA GLU A 363 -16.21 -12.51 -16.41
C GLU A 363 -17.62 -12.69 -17.00
N ARG A 364 -18.67 -12.24 -16.31
CA ARG A 364 -20.06 -12.28 -16.79
C ARG A 364 -20.30 -11.49 -18.06
N SER A 365 -19.46 -10.50 -18.38
CA SER A 365 -19.53 -9.77 -19.65
C SER A 365 -18.87 -10.51 -20.83
N GLY A 366 -18.39 -11.73 -20.62
CA GLY A 366 -17.67 -12.52 -21.60
C GLY A 366 -16.18 -12.19 -21.70
N PHE A 367 -15.62 -11.51 -20.69
CA PHE A 367 -14.18 -11.22 -20.64
C PHE A 367 -13.38 -12.50 -20.35
N VAL A 368 -12.43 -12.81 -21.19
CA VAL A 368 -11.47 -13.91 -21.03
C VAL A 368 -10.07 -13.33 -21.01
N ALA A 369 -9.38 -13.45 -19.89
CA ALA A 369 -8.01 -12.95 -19.73
C ALA A 369 -7.06 -13.62 -20.75
N GLY A 370 -6.21 -12.81 -21.38
CA GLY A 370 -5.26 -13.29 -22.41
C GLY A 370 -5.86 -13.58 -23.78
N SER A 371 -7.18 -13.42 -23.97
CA SER A 371 -7.81 -13.54 -25.28
C SER A 371 -7.59 -12.27 -26.12
N THR A 372 -7.26 -12.48 -27.40
CA THR A 372 -7.14 -11.39 -28.39
C THR A 372 -8.48 -11.03 -29.04
N ASP A 373 -9.48 -11.92 -28.93
CA ASP A 373 -10.82 -11.74 -29.49
C ASP A 373 -11.85 -11.63 -28.37
N LEU A 374 -12.03 -10.42 -27.86
CA LEU A 374 -12.96 -10.11 -26.78
C LEU A 374 -14.23 -9.45 -27.33
N PRO A 375 -15.42 -9.85 -26.81
CA PRO A 375 -16.67 -9.18 -27.18
C PRO A 375 -16.59 -7.67 -26.89
N PRO A 376 -17.19 -6.81 -27.74
CA PRO A 376 -17.24 -5.35 -27.50
C PRO A 376 -17.88 -4.99 -26.14
N GLU A 377 -18.82 -5.80 -25.67
CA GLU A 377 -19.48 -5.66 -24.38
C GLU A 377 -18.48 -5.85 -23.22
N ALA A 378 -17.57 -6.83 -23.32
CA ALA A 378 -16.55 -7.09 -22.33
C ALA A 378 -15.55 -5.90 -22.20
N ILE A 379 -15.13 -5.34 -23.34
CA ILE A 379 -14.24 -4.15 -23.37
C ILE A 379 -14.96 -2.91 -22.80
N THR A 380 -16.24 -2.76 -23.13
CA THR A 380 -17.06 -1.66 -22.58
C THR A 380 -17.21 -1.81 -21.06
N THR A 381 -17.53 -3.01 -20.57
CA THR A 381 -17.64 -3.31 -19.15
C THR A 381 -16.31 -3.05 -18.42
N LEU A 382 -15.20 -3.54 -18.98
CA LEU A 382 -13.86 -3.26 -18.44
C LEU A 382 -13.59 -1.76 -18.33
N THR A 383 -13.91 -0.99 -19.37
CA THR A 383 -13.70 0.46 -19.40
C THR A 383 -14.55 1.16 -18.34
N MET A 384 -15.83 0.78 -18.19
CA MET A 384 -16.72 1.35 -17.18
C MET A 384 -16.27 1.01 -15.76
N LEU A 385 -15.92 -0.24 -15.51
CA LEU A 385 -15.43 -0.66 -14.20
C LEU A 385 -14.09 -0.01 -13.86
N TYR A 386 -13.18 0.13 -14.82
CA TYR A 386 -11.85 0.69 -14.61
C TYR A 386 -11.86 2.21 -14.40
N ALA A 387 -12.66 2.96 -15.14
CA ALA A 387 -12.60 4.41 -15.18
C ALA A 387 -13.81 5.11 -14.52
N LEU A 388 -15.04 4.69 -14.83
CA LEU A 388 -16.24 5.35 -14.31
C LEU A 388 -16.47 5.03 -12.84
N VAL A 389 -16.38 3.77 -12.44
CA VAL A 389 -16.64 3.34 -11.05
C VAL A 389 -15.67 4.02 -10.07
N PRO A 390 -14.32 4.02 -10.29
CA PRO A 390 -13.40 4.76 -9.42
C PRO A 390 -13.69 6.26 -9.36
N SER A 391 -14.05 6.87 -10.47
CA SER A 391 -14.38 8.30 -10.53
C SER A 391 -15.63 8.64 -9.69
N LEU A 392 -16.69 7.83 -9.78
CA LEU A 392 -17.91 8.00 -8.97
C LEU A 392 -17.63 7.78 -7.46
N LEU A 393 -16.86 6.77 -7.12
CA LEU A 393 -16.46 6.51 -5.73
C LEU A 393 -15.59 7.66 -5.18
N LYS A 394 -14.74 8.25 -6.01
CA LYS A 394 -13.93 9.41 -5.62
C LYS A 394 -14.79 10.64 -5.39
N LEU A 395 -15.82 10.88 -6.20
CA LEU A 395 -16.81 11.94 -5.99
C LEU A 395 -17.57 11.72 -4.67
N LEU A 396 -17.93 10.49 -4.34
CA LEU A 396 -18.52 10.15 -3.05
C LEU A 396 -17.56 10.46 -1.89
N ALA A 397 -16.28 10.11 -2.02
CA ALA A 397 -15.26 10.42 -1.01
C ALA A 397 -15.09 11.94 -0.82
N ILE A 398 -15.10 12.73 -1.90
CA ILE A 398 -15.08 14.19 -1.85
C ILE A 398 -16.29 14.73 -1.08
N SER A 399 -17.48 14.23 -1.40
CA SER A 399 -18.73 14.65 -0.74
C SER A 399 -18.70 14.35 0.76
N LEU A 400 -18.21 13.16 1.14
CA LEU A 400 -18.03 12.76 2.55
C LEU A 400 -17.00 13.65 3.25
N LEU A 401 -15.88 13.96 2.61
CA LEU A 401 -14.86 14.83 3.17
C LEU A 401 -15.37 16.25 3.38
N ILE A 402 -16.14 16.80 2.43
CA ILE A 402 -16.76 18.13 2.55
C ILE A 402 -17.72 18.14 3.73
N ALA A 403 -18.61 17.13 3.84
CA ALA A 403 -19.61 17.02 4.91
C ALA A 403 -18.99 16.76 6.29
N THR A 404 -17.77 16.23 6.36
CA THR A 404 -17.10 15.92 7.63
C THR A 404 -16.56 17.20 8.25
N LYS A 405 -17.13 17.63 9.39
CA LYS A 405 -16.50 18.63 10.24
C LYS A 405 -15.35 17.95 10.98
N LEU A 406 -14.15 18.28 10.58
CA LEU A 406 -12.93 17.92 11.30
C LEU A 406 -12.72 19.07 12.28
N GLU A 407 -12.78 18.76 13.58
CA GLU A 407 -12.40 19.73 14.60
C GLU A 407 -10.90 19.99 14.44
N ASP A 408 -10.54 21.24 14.22
CA ASP A 408 -9.17 21.73 14.07
C ASP A 408 -8.35 21.57 15.36
#